data_f3a09263ee8299d85a4fa47374450966
#
_entry.id   f3a09263ee8299d85a4fa47374450966
#
_cell.length_a   1.000
_cell.length_b   1.000
_cell.length_c   1.000
_cell.angle_alpha   90.00
_cell.angle_beta   90.00
_cell.angle_gamma   90.00
#
_symmetry.space_group_name_H-M   'P 1'
#
loop_
_entity.id
_entity.type
_entity.pdbx_description
1 polymer ?
#
loop_
_entity_poly.entity_id
_entity_poly.type
_entity_poly.pdbx_seq_one_letter_code
_entity_poly.pdbx_strand_id
1 'polypeptide(L)'
;MAAVLARLANVSCGFRRGASRLIGYSVLITAAPCGPFPVDSMSDIEIHEPRAAEPAGRRPSVGVQIGKVRVGGGAPIVVQSMTNTDTEDPVSTAKQIAELARAGSELVRITVNTPAAAAAVPRIAERLAMMGVDVPIIGDFHYNGHQLLEAEPACAEALAKYRINPGNVGFGKKKDSQFGAIIEKAIQYGKPVRIGANWGSLDQSMVATLMDENHKRAEPWDAGHVAREALIRSALDSAAKAEEIGLPRDRIILSCKVSGVQELIAVYRDIATRCDYALHLGLTEAGMGSKGITASSAALAVLLQEGLGDTIRISLTPEPGASRTGEVIVAQELLQTMGLRSFTPLVTACPGCGRTTSEFFQELAQTVQMHVREQMPLWRVKYDGVENLTLAVMGCIVNGPGESKHANIGISLPGNGEAPAAPVFIDGEKAMTLRGDNIAAEFVGILDDYVARKYVTRAS
;
A
#
# COMPACT_ATOMS: atom_id res chain seq x y z
N MET A 1 35.78 -8.85 22.10
CA MET A 1 34.97 -7.72 22.59
C MET A 1 35.58 -6.95 23.75
N ALA A 2 36.45 -7.55 24.57
CA ALA A 2 37.10 -6.85 25.72
C ALA A 2 38.17 -5.80 25.33
N ALA A 3 38.71 -5.81 24.11
CA ALA A 3 39.79 -4.91 23.68
C ALA A 3 39.33 -3.58 23.07
N VAL A 4 38.03 -3.40 22.78
CA VAL A 4 37.47 -2.19 22.19
C VAL A 4 36.97 -1.21 23.26
N LEU A 5 36.62 -1.68 24.43
CA LEU A 5 36.13 -0.86 25.55
C LEU A 5 37.27 -0.14 26.33
N ALA A 6 38.51 -0.55 26.19
CA ALA A 6 39.64 0.10 26.87
C ALA A 6 40.17 1.38 26.19
N ARG A 7 39.67 1.76 25.00
CA ARG A 7 40.10 2.97 24.27
C ARG A 7 39.17 4.18 24.38
N LEU A 8 38.02 4.07 25.03
CA LEU A 8 37.10 5.19 25.21
C LEU A 8 37.21 5.91 26.56
N ALA A 9 38.10 5.46 27.43
CA ALA A 9 38.28 6.05 28.78
C ALA A 9 39.25 7.23 28.83
N ASN A 10 39.85 7.68 27.72
CA ASN A 10 40.80 8.80 27.70
C ASN A 10 40.38 9.92 26.72
N VAL A 11 39.18 10.47 26.87
CA VAL A 11 38.83 11.76 26.27
C VAL A 11 38.76 12.79 27.40
N SER A 12 39.85 13.53 27.53
CA SER A 12 39.98 14.63 28.50
C SER A 12 39.00 15.76 28.15
N CYS A 13 38.25 16.15 29.15
CA CYS A 13 37.29 17.25 29.16
C CYS A 13 38.02 18.58 28.94
N GLY A 14 37.90 19.16 27.72
CA GLY A 14 38.36 20.50 27.39
C GLY A 14 37.20 21.31 26.86
N PHE A 15 36.37 21.88 27.71
CA PHE A 15 35.34 22.84 27.32
C PHE A 15 35.80 24.28 27.65
N ARG A 16 36.10 25.05 26.62
CA ARG A 16 36.22 26.52 26.72
C ARG A 16 34.81 27.14 26.77
N ARG A 17 34.63 28.08 27.73
CA ARG A 17 33.42 28.89 27.86
C ARG A 17 33.28 29.81 26.66
N GLY A 18 32.16 29.68 25.95
CA GLY A 18 31.69 30.62 24.94
C GLY A 18 30.19 30.85 25.13
N ALA A 19 29.83 32.08 25.53
CA ALA A 19 28.45 32.49 25.70
C ALA A 19 27.85 32.82 24.35
N SER A 20 26.80 32.13 23.91
CA SER A 20 25.89 32.60 22.85
C SER A 20 24.47 32.64 23.39
N ARG A 21 23.89 33.86 23.40
CA ARG A 21 22.48 34.09 23.76
C ARG A 21 21.59 33.53 22.66
N LEU A 22 20.70 32.64 23.01
CA LEU A 22 19.48 32.34 22.26
C LEU A 22 18.31 32.29 23.24
N ILE A 23 17.36 33.09 22.96
CA ILE A 23 16.01 33.36 23.45
C ILE A 23 15.37 32.24 24.30
N GLY A 24 15.24 32.51 25.60
CA GLY A 24 14.04 32.27 26.37
C GLY A 24 13.75 30.87 26.91
N TYR A 25 14.69 30.17 27.58
CA TYR A 25 14.38 29.28 28.71
C TYR A 25 15.66 29.06 29.53
N SER A 26 15.63 29.53 30.79
CA SER A 26 16.70 29.25 31.75
C SER A 26 16.49 27.88 32.37
N VAL A 27 17.25 26.89 31.93
CA VAL A 27 17.39 25.62 32.64
C VAL A 27 18.68 25.72 33.49
N LEU A 28 18.51 25.81 34.78
CA LEU A 28 19.61 25.69 35.76
C LEU A 28 20.06 24.22 35.80
N ILE A 29 21.16 23.90 35.12
CA ILE A 29 21.84 22.62 35.33
C ILE A 29 22.82 22.80 36.51
N THR A 30 22.45 22.31 37.69
CA THR A 30 23.36 22.15 38.80
C THR A 30 24.24 20.93 38.52
N ALA A 31 25.50 21.17 38.26
CA ALA A 31 26.48 20.10 38.14
C ALA A 31 26.73 19.48 39.56
N ALA A 32 26.27 18.26 39.75
CA ALA A 32 26.68 17.42 40.88
C ALA A 32 28.10 16.91 40.62
N PRO A 33 28.96 16.79 41.67
CA PRO A 33 30.30 16.29 41.50
C PRO A 33 30.30 14.79 41.13
N CYS A 34 31.03 14.46 40.05
CA CYS A 34 31.30 13.06 39.68
C CYS A 34 32.09 12.35 40.77
N GLY A 35 31.43 11.52 41.56
CA GLY A 35 32.08 10.48 42.38
C GLY A 35 32.32 9.22 41.55
N PRO A 36 33.27 8.35 41.95
CA PRO A 36 33.52 7.12 41.22
C PRO A 36 32.29 6.19 41.31
N PHE A 37 31.81 5.74 40.14
CA PHE A 37 30.74 4.76 40.07
C PHE A 37 31.19 3.42 40.64
N PRO A 38 30.42 2.79 41.51
CA PRO A 38 30.71 1.43 41.96
C PRO A 38 30.55 0.44 40.81
N VAL A 39 31.54 -0.39 40.56
CA VAL A 39 31.62 -1.34 39.44
C VAL A 39 30.84 -2.63 39.71
N ASP A 40 30.17 -2.76 40.83
CA ASP A 40 29.56 -4.03 41.29
C ASP A 40 28.08 -4.21 40.98
N SER A 41 27.47 -3.33 40.13
CA SER A 41 26.03 -3.46 39.79
C SER A 41 25.73 -3.61 38.28
N MET A 42 26.67 -4.10 37.48
CA MET A 42 26.46 -4.31 36.05
C MET A 42 26.00 -5.72 35.67
N SER A 43 25.54 -6.55 36.63
CA SER A 43 25.07 -7.92 36.32
C SER A 43 23.63 -8.05 35.85
N ASP A 44 22.81 -6.98 35.90
CA ASP A 44 21.36 -7.08 35.62
C ASP A 44 20.85 -6.06 34.58
N ILE A 45 21.69 -5.69 33.61
CA ILE A 45 21.15 -5.07 32.41
C ILE A 45 20.60 -6.21 31.54
N GLU A 46 19.33 -6.55 31.72
CA GLU A 46 18.59 -7.28 30.74
C GLU A 46 18.60 -6.42 29.46
N ILE A 47 19.44 -6.82 28.51
CA ILE A 47 19.37 -6.31 27.15
C ILE A 47 18.07 -6.90 26.58
N HIS A 48 16.97 -6.20 26.77
CA HIS A 48 15.78 -6.47 25.96
C HIS A 48 16.20 -6.22 24.52
N GLU A 49 16.38 -7.30 23.76
CA GLU A 49 16.42 -7.17 22.30
C GLU A 49 15.15 -6.42 21.91
N PRO A 50 15.25 -5.27 21.22
CA PRO A 50 14.05 -4.59 20.76
C PRO A 50 13.34 -5.57 19.84
N ARG A 51 12.19 -6.10 20.28
CA ARG A 51 11.29 -6.82 19.40
C ARG A 51 11.05 -5.93 18.21
N ALA A 52 11.23 -6.46 17.01
CA ALA A 52 10.83 -5.78 15.80
C ALA A 52 9.40 -5.28 16.02
N ALA A 53 9.16 -3.98 15.80
CA ALA A 53 7.84 -3.41 16.00
C ALA A 53 6.89 -4.07 14.99
N GLU A 54 6.08 -5.01 15.46
CA GLU A 54 5.03 -5.59 14.65
C GLU A 54 3.98 -4.51 14.33
N PRO A 55 3.35 -4.57 13.14
CA PRO A 55 2.25 -3.68 12.84
C PRO A 55 1.18 -3.75 13.93
N ALA A 56 0.61 -2.61 14.32
CA ALA A 56 -0.47 -2.58 15.30
C ALA A 56 -1.62 -3.48 14.83
N GLY A 57 -2.34 -4.09 15.77
CA GLY A 57 -3.55 -4.83 15.46
C GLY A 57 -4.50 -3.97 14.63
N ARG A 58 -5.09 -4.53 13.58
CA ARG A 58 -5.95 -3.77 12.65
C ARG A 58 -7.16 -3.18 13.37
N ARG A 59 -7.47 -1.92 13.06
CA ARG A 59 -8.66 -1.24 13.53
C ARG A 59 -9.91 -2.08 13.18
N PRO A 60 -10.80 -2.36 14.12
CA PRO A 60 -12.08 -2.97 13.81
C PRO A 60 -12.86 -2.11 12.79
N SER A 61 -13.33 -2.75 11.75
CA SER A 61 -14.12 -2.10 10.70
C SER A 61 -15.27 -2.98 10.27
N VAL A 62 -16.35 -2.38 9.76
CA VAL A 62 -17.47 -3.10 9.17
C VAL A 62 -17.02 -3.74 7.86
N GLY A 63 -17.24 -5.04 7.71
CA GLY A 63 -16.87 -5.77 6.49
C GLY A 63 -17.86 -5.52 5.36
N VAL A 64 -17.36 -5.17 4.17
CA VAL A 64 -18.15 -4.90 2.96
C VAL A 64 -17.84 -5.93 1.89
N GLN A 65 -18.87 -6.58 1.35
CA GLN A 65 -18.73 -7.54 0.25
C GLN A 65 -18.85 -6.84 -1.10
N ILE A 66 -17.85 -7.05 -2.00
CA ILE A 66 -17.80 -6.48 -3.36
C ILE A 66 -17.60 -7.63 -4.35
N GLY A 67 -18.65 -8.14 -4.95
CA GLY A 67 -18.58 -9.39 -5.68
C GLY A 67 -18.01 -10.49 -4.77
N LYS A 68 -16.91 -11.13 -5.19
CA LYS A 68 -16.19 -12.14 -4.39
C LYS A 68 -15.19 -11.58 -3.38
N VAL A 69 -14.92 -10.27 -3.39
CA VAL A 69 -13.89 -9.63 -2.56
C VAL A 69 -14.50 -9.02 -1.31
N ARG A 70 -13.98 -9.37 -0.13
CA ARG A 70 -14.35 -8.76 1.14
C ARG A 70 -13.36 -7.67 1.54
N VAL A 71 -13.86 -6.50 1.90
CA VAL A 71 -13.08 -5.33 2.36
C VAL A 71 -13.47 -5.00 3.79
N GLY A 72 -12.50 -4.89 4.69
CA GLY A 72 -12.77 -4.64 6.11
C GLY A 72 -13.26 -5.89 6.87
N GLY A 73 -13.70 -5.72 8.10
CA GLY A 73 -14.15 -6.82 8.95
C GLY A 73 -13.06 -7.86 9.22
N GLY A 74 -11.81 -7.44 9.34
CA GLY A 74 -10.66 -8.32 9.56
C GLY A 74 -10.12 -9.02 8.29
N ALA A 75 -10.75 -8.85 7.12
CA ALA A 75 -10.26 -9.42 5.86
C ALA A 75 -8.89 -8.82 5.45
N PRO A 76 -8.07 -9.51 4.65
CA PRO A 76 -6.81 -8.98 4.14
C PRO A 76 -6.99 -7.63 3.45
N ILE A 77 -5.97 -6.75 3.54
CA ILE A 77 -5.99 -5.43 2.90
C ILE A 77 -6.03 -5.60 1.38
N VAL A 78 -7.04 -5.03 0.74
CA VAL A 78 -7.34 -5.23 -0.69
C VAL A 78 -6.60 -4.23 -1.56
N VAL A 79 -5.95 -4.72 -2.62
CA VAL A 79 -5.32 -3.88 -3.64
C VAL A 79 -6.32 -3.53 -4.73
N GLN A 80 -6.57 -2.24 -4.90
CA GLN A 80 -7.43 -1.71 -5.97
C GLN A 80 -6.62 -0.89 -6.97
N SER A 81 -6.98 -1.00 -8.25
CA SER A 81 -6.42 -0.16 -9.33
C SER A 81 -7.50 0.60 -10.10
N MET A 82 -7.10 1.30 -11.15
CA MET A 82 -8.00 2.03 -12.04
C MET A 82 -7.44 2.07 -13.46
N THR A 83 -8.33 1.93 -14.45
CA THR A 83 -7.97 2.11 -15.85
C THR A 83 -7.76 3.60 -16.19
N ASN A 84 -7.04 3.85 -17.28
CA ASN A 84 -6.94 5.16 -17.92
C ASN A 84 -7.33 5.11 -19.42
N THR A 85 -7.92 4.00 -19.85
CA THR A 85 -8.52 3.87 -21.17
C THR A 85 -9.84 4.66 -21.23
N ASP A 86 -10.25 5.02 -22.45
CA ASP A 86 -11.60 5.51 -22.68
C ASP A 86 -12.58 4.35 -22.46
N THR A 87 -13.49 4.50 -21.50
CA THR A 87 -14.48 3.46 -21.17
C THR A 87 -15.48 3.22 -22.30
N GLU A 88 -15.65 4.17 -23.22
CA GLU A 88 -16.49 4.01 -24.42
C GLU A 88 -15.93 2.95 -25.39
N ASP A 89 -14.60 2.67 -25.30
CA ASP A 89 -13.97 1.53 -25.98
C ASP A 89 -13.91 0.29 -25.05
N PRO A 90 -14.86 -0.65 -25.21
CA PRO A 90 -14.91 -1.83 -24.35
C PRO A 90 -13.79 -2.82 -24.62
N VAL A 91 -13.11 -2.76 -25.79
CA VAL A 91 -12.01 -3.66 -26.11
C VAL A 91 -10.76 -3.26 -25.35
N SER A 92 -10.34 -2.00 -25.50
CA SER A 92 -9.15 -1.48 -24.81
C SER A 92 -9.33 -1.49 -23.30
N THR A 93 -10.53 -1.15 -22.81
CA THR A 93 -10.81 -1.14 -21.37
C THR A 93 -10.81 -2.55 -20.78
N ALA A 94 -11.43 -3.54 -21.40
CA ALA A 94 -11.40 -4.92 -20.94
C ALA A 94 -9.97 -5.48 -20.95
N LYS A 95 -9.17 -5.17 -21.99
CA LYS A 95 -7.77 -5.57 -22.05
C LYS A 95 -6.97 -5.00 -20.87
N GLN A 96 -7.10 -3.71 -20.59
CA GLN A 96 -6.36 -3.08 -19.49
C GLN A 96 -6.84 -3.59 -18.12
N ILE A 97 -8.15 -3.83 -17.92
CA ILE A 97 -8.66 -4.48 -16.70
C ILE A 97 -8.03 -5.86 -16.52
N ALA A 98 -7.96 -6.65 -17.60
CA ALA A 98 -7.34 -7.97 -17.54
C ALA A 98 -5.85 -7.92 -17.21
N GLU A 99 -5.11 -6.95 -17.74
CA GLU A 99 -3.70 -6.72 -17.40
C GLU A 99 -3.54 -6.36 -15.91
N LEU A 100 -4.37 -5.45 -15.38
CA LEU A 100 -4.38 -5.06 -13.98
C LEU A 100 -4.74 -6.22 -13.05
N ALA A 101 -5.75 -7.02 -13.43
CA ALA A 101 -6.16 -8.19 -12.65
C ALA A 101 -5.06 -9.28 -12.63
N ARG A 102 -4.40 -9.54 -13.77
CA ARG A 102 -3.27 -10.49 -13.84
C ARG A 102 -2.06 -10.02 -13.06
N ALA A 103 -1.85 -8.69 -12.96
CA ALA A 103 -0.84 -8.12 -12.06
C ALA A 103 -1.19 -8.24 -10.58
N GLY A 104 -2.43 -8.66 -10.26
CA GLY A 104 -2.90 -8.91 -8.90
C GLY A 104 -3.78 -7.82 -8.31
N SER A 105 -4.35 -6.93 -9.13
CA SER A 105 -5.41 -6.03 -8.67
C SER A 105 -6.68 -6.83 -8.37
N GLU A 106 -7.18 -6.71 -7.15
CA GLU A 106 -8.35 -7.46 -6.67
C GLU A 106 -9.67 -6.74 -6.99
N LEU A 107 -9.60 -5.43 -7.24
CA LEU A 107 -10.70 -4.57 -7.63
C LEU A 107 -10.20 -3.61 -8.70
N VAL A 108 -10.94 -3.44 -9.81
CA VAL A 108 -10.55 -2.49 -10.85
C VAL A 108 -11.65 -1.45 -11.06
N ARG A 109 -11.28 -0.17 -11.01
CA ARG A 109 -12.19 0.94 -11.22
C ARG A 109 -12.08 1.48 -12.63
N ILE A 110 -13.23 1.77 -13.24
CA ILE A 110 -13.39 2.43 -14.54
C ILE A 110 -14.15 3.75 -14.36
N THR A 111 -13.94 4.71 -15.22
CA THR A 111 -14.71 5.96 -15.24
C THR A 111 -16.01 5.76 -16.01
N VAL A 112 -17.15 6.18 -15.44
CA VAL A 112 -18.46 6.13 -16.09
C VAL A 112 -19.05 7.54 -16.08
N ASN A 113 -18.77 8.31 -17.12
CA ASN A 113 -19.06 9.74 -17.17
C ASN A 113 -19.95 10.17 -18.36
N THR A 114 -20.17 9.28 -19.32
CA THR A 114 -21.02 9.50 -20.48
C THR A 114 -22.02 8.37 -20.67
N PRO A 115 -23.13 8.58 -21.41
CA PRO A 115 -24.06 7.50 -21.77
C PRO A 115 -23.37 6.37 -22.56
N ALA A 116 -22.45 6.70 -23.46
CA ALA A 116 -21.70 5.72 -24.23
C ALA A 116 -20.79 4.86 -23.34
N ALA A 117 -20.10 5.48 -22.35
CA ALA A 117 -19.33 4.76 -21.36
C ALA A 117 -20.21 3.83 -20.51
N ALA A 118 -21.39 4.29 -20.07
CA ALA A 118 -22.33 3.45 -19.32
C ALA A 118 -22.83 2.26 -20.18
N ALA A 119 -23.21 2.49 -21.41
CA ALA A 119 -23.63 1.43 -22.35
C ALA A 119 -22.47 0.44 -22.70
N ALA A 120 -21.20 0.84 -22.53
CA ALA A 120 -20.05 -0.04 -22.76
C ALA A 120 -19.79 -1.01 -21.60
N VAL A 121 -20.21 -0.69 -20.37
CA VAL A 121 -19.90 -1.50 -19.17
C VAL A 121 -20.33 -2.96 -19.28
N PRO A 122 -21.55 -3.32 -19.71
CA PRO A 122 -21.95 -4.72 -19.89
C PRO A 122 -21.04 -5.45 -20.88
N ARG A 123 -20.68 -4.81 -22.00
CA ARG A 123 -19.78 -5.37 -23.01
C ARG A 123 -18.36 -5.57 -22.50
N ILE A 124 -17.89 -4.69 -21.58
CA ILE A 124 -16.60 -4.88 -20.87
C ILE A 124 -16.67 -6.14 -20.01
N ALA A 125 -17.75 -6.29 -19.22
CA ALA A 125 -17.93 -7.46 -18.35
C ALA A 125 -17.99 -8.78 -19.15
N GLU A 126 -18.73 -8.82 -20.26
CA GLU A 126 -18.79 -9.96 -21.16
C GLU A 126 -17.42 -10.34 -21.73
N ARG A 127 -16.64 -9.34 -22.17
CA ARG A 127 -15.27 -9.57 -22.66
C ARG A 127 -14.35 -10.11 -21.60
N LEU A 128 -14.42 -9.62 -20.38
CA LEU A 128 -13.64 -10.15 -19.26
C LEU A 128 -14.01 -11.61 -18.97
N ALA A 129 -15.30 -11.94 -18.99
CA ALA A 129 -15.76 -13.32 -18.85
C ALA A 129 -15.20 -14.23 -19.96
N MET A 130 -15.22 -13.78 -21.23
CA MET A 130 -14.59 -14.51 -22.34
C MET A 130 -13.07 -14.67 -22.18
N MET A 131 -12.40 -13.72 -21.51
CA MET A 131 -10.96 -13.80 -21.22
C MET A 131 -10.65 -14.62 -19.95
N GLY A 132 -11.65 -15.19 -19.29
CA GLY A 132 -11.50 -15.92 -18.01
C GLY A 132 -11.07 -15.01 -16.85
N VAL A 133 -11.37 -13.71 -16.92
CA VAL A 133 -10.99 -12.72 -15.89
C VAL A 133 -12.22 -12.38 -15.06
N ASP A 134 -12.21 -12.84 -13.81
CA ASP A 134 -13.26 -12.59 -12.83
C ASP A 134 -12.76 -11.60 -11.76
N VAL A 135 -12.65 -10.33 -12.13
CA VAL A 135 -12.33 -9.22 -11.23
C VAL A 135 -13.53 -8.29 -11.09
N PRO A 136 -13.97 -7.94 -9.86
CA PRO A 136 -15.06 -7.01 -9.68
C PRO A 136 -14.75 -5.62 -10.24
N ILE A 137 -15.65 -5.10 -11.10
CA ILE A 137 -15.53 -3.78 -11.72
C ILE A 137 -16.24 -2.74 -10.86
N ILE A 138 -15.60 -1.59 -10.68
CA ILE A 138 -16.14 -0.47 -9.91
C ILE A 138 -16.43 0.69 -10.86
N GLY A 139 -17.66 1.20 -10.86
CA GLY A 139 -18.01 2.40 -11.61
C GLY A 139 -17.69 3.68 -10.83
N ASP A 140 -16.97 4.60 -11.44
CA ASP A 140 -16.65 5.91 -10.88
C ASP A 140 -17.58 6.96 -11.46
N PHE A 141 -18.53 7.43 -10.66
CA PHE A 141 -19.57 8.35 -11.04
C PHE A 141 -19.31 9.77 -10.52
N HIS A 142 -19.55 10.74 -11.40
CA HIS A 142 -19.48 12.17 -11.09
C HIS A 142 -20.75 12.84 -11.67
N TYR A 143 -21.10 14.03 -11.24
CA TYR A 143 -22.17 14.94 -11.70
C TYR A 143 -23.46 14.30 -12.21
N ASN A 144 -23.40 13.51 -13.27
CA ASN A 144 -24.54 12.90 -13.98
C ASN A 144 -24.73 11.40 -13.64
N GLY A 145 -24.01 10.87 -12.68
CA GLY A 145 -24.04 9.43 -12.34
C GLY A 145 -25.45 8.89 -12.05
N HIS A 146 -26.31 9.70 -11.44
CA HIS A 146 -27.73 9.35 -11.20
C HIS A 146 -28.51 9.14 -12.51
N GLN A 147 -28.27 9.98 -13.53
CA GLN A 147 -28.90 9.85 -14.84
C GLN A 147 -28.39 8.64 -15.61
N LEU A 148 -27.07 8.38 -15.53
CA LEU A 148 -26.45 7.24 -16.20
C LEU A 148 -26.95 5.91 -15.63
N LEU A 149 -27.04 5.78 -14.32
CA LEU A 149 -27.56 4.58 -13.64
C LEU A 149 -29.08 4.38 -13.89
N GLU A 150 -29.83 5.44 -14.10
CA GLU A 150 -31.23 5.36 -14.45
C GLU A 150 -31.43 4.94 -15.91
N ALA A 151 -30.68 5.56 -16.85
CA ALA A 151 -30.78 5.33 -18.26
C ALA A 151 -30.23 3.97 -18.71
N GLU A 152 -29.22 3.46 -18.01
CA GLU A 152 -28.49 2.23 -18.37
C GLU A 152 -28.53 1.19 -17.21
N PRO A 153 -29.69 0.51 -16.99
CA PRO A 153 -29.83 -0.50 -15.94
C PRO A 153 -28.81 -1.64 -16.03
N ALA A 154 -28.43 -2.05 -17.24
CA ALA A 154 -27.43 -3.09 -17.45
C ALA A 154 -26.03 -2.66 -16.94
N CYS A 155 -25.68 -1.37 -17.01
CA CYS A 155 -24.47 -0.83 -16.38
C CYS A 155 -24.56 -0.95 -14.87
N ALA A 156 -25.69 -0.54 -14.29
CA ALA A 156 -25.89 -0.63 -12.84
C ALA A 156 -25.76 -2.06 -12.32
N GLU A 157 -26.27 -3.03 -13.05
CA GLU A 157 -26.22 -4.45 -12.72
C GLU A 157 -24.83 -5.05 -12.88
N ALA A 158 -24.12 -4.74 -13.97
CA ALA A 158 -22.80 -5.30 -14.28
C ALA A 158 -21.70 -4.83 -13.31
N LEU A 159 -21.83 -3.64 -12.72
CA LEU A 159 -20.87 -3.11 -11.75
C LEU A 159 -21.00 -3.81 -10.40
N ALA A 160 -19.85 -4.10 -9.77
CA ALA A 160 -19.81 -4.70 -8.45
C ALA A 160 -19.88 -3.67 -7.30
N LYS A 161 -19.55 -2.42 -7.55
CA LYS A 161 -19.56 -1.31 -6.59
C LYS A 161 -19.65 0.03 -7.31
N TYR A 162 -20.29 1.01 -6.68
CA TYR A 162 -20.28 2.39 -7.17
C TYR A 162 -19.32 3.25 -6.33
N ARG A 163 -18.60 4.15 -6.98
CA ARG A 163 -17.85 5.21 -6.32
C ARG A 163 -18.51 6.55 -6.58
N ILE A 164 -18.77 7.28 -5.54
CA ILE A 164 -19.39 8.59 -5.55
C ILE A 164 -18.45 9.60 -4.88
N ASN A 165 -18.27 10.77 -5.49
CA ASN A 165 -17.64 11.90 -4.83
C ASN A 165 -18.73 12.88 -4.39
N PRO A 166 -18.97 13.05 -3.07
CA PRO A 166 -20.04 13.94 -2.60
C PRO A 166 -19.91 15.38 -3.09
N GLY A 167 -18.67 15.87 -3.29
CA GLY A 167 -18.41 17.20 -3.83
C GLY A 167 -18.77 17.37 -5.31
N ASN A 168 -18.95 16.27 -6.06
CA ASN A 168 -19.15 16.25 -7.50
C ASN A 168 -20.44 15.54 -7.93
N VAL A 169 -21.45 15.44 -7.06
CA VAL A 169 -22.73 14.76 -7.39
C VAL A 169 -23.77 15.73 -7.94
N GLY A 170 -23.57 17.04 -7.78
CA GLY A 170 -24.51 18.06 -8.25
C GLY A 170 -24.13 19.43 -7.71
N PHE A 171 -24.90 20.43 -8.09
CA PHE A 171 -24.67 21.82 -7.68
C PHE A 171 -25.85 22.33 -6.83
N GLY A 172 -25.52 22.98 -5.71
CA GLY A 172 -26.50 23.65 -4.85
C GLY A 172 -27.57 22.70 -4.31
N LYS A 173 -28.83 23.12 -4.31
CA LYS A 173 -29.98 22.37 -3.76
C LYS A 173 -30.27 21.03 -4.43
N LYS A 174 -29.72 20.76 -5.63
CA LYS A 174 -29.90 19.49 -6.35
C LYS A 174 -28.92 18.40 -5.90
N LYS A 175 -27.89 18.75 -5.14
CA LYS A 175 -26.84 17.82 -4.71
C LYS A 175 -27.40 16.65 -3.92
N ASP A 176 -28.23 16.92 -2.94
CA ASP A 176 -28.79 15.89 -2.05
C ASP A 176 -29.74 14.94 -2.77
N SER A 177 -30.56 15.46 -3.71
CA SER A 177 -31.46 14.61 -4.50
C SER A 177 -30.71 13.73 -5.49
N GLN A 178 -29.65 14.23 -6.08
CA GLN A 178 -28.82 13.45 -7.03
C GLN A 178 -27.99 12.39 -6.32
N PHE A 179 -27.44 12.73 -5.15
CA PHE A 179 -26.79 11.74 -4.28
C PHE A 179 -27.77 10.65 -3.87
N GLY A 180 -28.97 11.04 -3.38
CA GLY A 180 -30.02 10.12 -3.01
C GLY A 180 -30.39 9.14 -4.13
N ALA A 181 -30.58 9.64 -5.34
CA ALA A 181 -30.91 8.80 -6.49
C ALA A 181 -29.83 7.74 -6.79
N ILE A 182 -28.54 8.06 -6.64
CA ILE A 182 -27.47 7.05 -6.80
C ILE A 182 -27.52 6.02 -5.65
N ILE A 183 -27.79 6.44 -4.42
CA ILE A 183 -27.94 5.53 -3.27
C ILE A 183 -29.14 4.60 -3.44
N GLU A 184 -30.26 5.11 -3.89
CA GLU A 184 -31.46 4.30 -4.20
C GLU A 184 -31.16 3.25 -5.28
N LYS A 185 -30.38 3.59 -6.32
CA LYS A 185 -29.93 2.61 -7.32
C LYS A 185 -28.96 1.59 -6.71
N ALA A 186 -28.07 2.00 -5.79
CA ALA A 186 -27.22 1.07 -5.08
C ALA A 186 -28.02 0.07 -4.23
N ILE A 187 -29.07 0.53 -3.55
CA ILE A 187 -30.02 -0.32 -2.82
C ILE A 187 -30.75 -1.27 -3.76
N GLN A 188 -31.32 -0.73 -4.84
CA GLN A 188 -32.09 -1.48 -5.83
C GLN A 188 -31.27 -2.66 -6.41
N TYR A 189 -30.01 -2.44 -6.75
CA TYR A 189 -29.12 -3.46 -7.33
C TYR A 189 -28.25 -4.18 -6.29
N GLY A 190 -28.43 -3.91 -4.99
CA GLY A 190 -27.67 -4.54 -3.92
C GLY A 190 -26.17 -4.22 -3.97
N LYS A 191 -25.77 -3.05 -4.47
CA LYS A 191 -24.37 -2.69 -4.66
C LYS A 191 -23.82 -1.89 -3.48
N PRO A 192 -22.61 -2.20 -2.97
CA PRO A 192 -21.93 -1.34 -2.03
C PRO A 192 -21.48 -0.03 -2.71
N VAL A 193 -21.32 1.01 -1.89
CA VAL A 193 -20.91 2.33 -2.34
C VAL A 193 -19.62 2.76 -1.63
N ARG A 194 -18.66 3.31 -2.37
CA ARG A 194 -17.58 4.06 -1.77
C ARG A 194 -17.85 5.56 -1.88
N ILE A 195 -18.05 6.18 -0.75
CA ILE A 195 -18.13 7.63 -0.60
C ILE A 195 -16.70 8.17 -0.54
N GLY A 196 -16.30 8.87 -1.58
CA GLY A 196 -14.92 9.29 -1.78
C GLY A 196 -14.79 10.81 -1.82
N ALA A 197 -14.62 11.44 -0.66
CA ALA A 197 -14.33 12.86 -0.58
C ALA A 197 -12.89 13.17 -1.01
N ASN A 198 -12.69 14.23 -1.76
CA ASN A 198 -11.39 14.74 -2.17
C ASN A 198 -11.24 16.20 -1.79
N TRP A 199 -10.07 16.58 -1.31
CA TRP A 199 -9.73 17.96 -0.97
C TRP A 199 -10.02 18.96 -2.10
N GLY A 200 -9.61 18.63 -3.32
CA GLY A 200 -9.78 19.50 -4.50
C GLY A 200 -11.23 19.71 -4.96
N SER A 201 -12.20 19.00 -4.36
CA SER A 201 -13.63 19.08 -4.71
C SER A 201 -14.52 19.19 -3.47
N LEU A 202 -14.05 19.88 -2.44
CA LEU A 202 -14.85 20.17 -1.23
C LEU A 202 -16.02 21.11 -1.55
N ASP A 203 -17.12 20.90 -0.86
CA ASP A 203 -18.28 21.79 -0.90
C ASP A 203 -17.92 23.13 -0.26
N GLN A 204 -17.90 24.18 -1.08
CA GLN A 204 -17.55 25.54 -0.63
C GLN A 204 -18.53 26.08 0.41
N SER A 205 -19.79 25.68 0.39
CA SER A 205 -20.77 26.10 1.38
C SER A 205 -20.48 25.48 2.77
N MET A 206 -20.06 24.21 2.80
CA MET A 206 -19.62 23.55 4.02
C MET A 206 -18.35 24.18 4.57
N VAL A 207 -17.37 24.47 3.72
CA VAL A 207 -16.14 25.16 4.12
C VAL A 207 -16.44 26.53 4.72
N ALA A 208 -17.30 27.32 4.09
CA ALA A 208 -17.71 28.64 4.58
C ALA A 208 -18.40 28.54 5.95
N THR A 209 -19.34 27.61 6.12
CA THR A 209 -20.02 27.37 7.39
C THR A 209 -19.02 27.02 8.50
N LEU A 210 -18.07 26.13 8.20
CA LEU A 210 -17.03 25.76 9.17
C LEU A 210 -16.07 26.90 9.49
N MET A 211 -15.77 27.78 8.54
CA MET A 211 -14.99 29.00 8.80
C MET A 211 -15.74 29.96 9.74
N ASP A 212 -17.05 30.15 9.54
CA ASP A 212 -17.90 30.96 10.40
C ASP A 212 -18.02 30.38 11.82
N GLU A 213 -18.17 29.04 11.93
CA GLU A 213 -18.14 28.34 13.21
C GLU A 213 -16.77 28.51 13.91
N ASN A 214 -15.69 28.37 13.14
CA ASN A 214 -14.33 28.48 13.64
C ASN A 214 -14.02 29.90 14.17
N HIS A 215 -14.53 30.92 13.53
CA HIS A 215 -14.36 32.31 13.96
C HIS A 215 -15.00 32.62 15.35
N LYS A 216 -16.01 31.83 15.74
CA LYS A 216 -16.70 31.94 17.03
C LYS A 216 -16.03 31.15 18.16
N ARG A 217 -14.96 30.39 17.87
CA ARG A 217 -14.23 29.61 18.88
C ARG A 217 -13.33 30.51 19.72
N ALA A 218 -13.14 30.13 20.97
CA ALA A 218 -12.19 30.82 21.85
C ALA A 218 -10.74 30.70 21.32
N GLU A 219 -10.42 29.51 20.74
CA GLU A 219 -9.17 29.21 20.07
C GLU A 219 -9.49 28.73 18.64
N PRO A 220 -9.43 29.62 17.65
CA PRO A 220 -9.68 29.27 16.27
C PRO A 220 -8.63 28.31 15.71
N TRP A 221 -9.09 27.33 14.96
CA TRP A 221 -8.23 26.41 14.21
C TRP A 221 -7.53 27.12 13.05
N ASP A 222 -6.39 26.62 12.64
CA ASP A 222 -5.77 27.06 11.39
C ASP A 222 -6.57 26.58 10.15
N ALA A 223 -6.27 27.16 9.00
CA ALA A 223 -6.98 26.86 7.75
C ALA A 223 -6.86 25.38 7.33
N GLY A 224 -5.72 24.74 7.60
CA GLY A 224 -5.50 23.32 7.32
C GLY A 224 -6.41 22.43 8.14
N HIS A 225 -6.61 22.76 9.42
CA HIS A 225 -7.52 22.04 10.30
C HIS A 225 -8.99 22.19 9.84
N VAL A 226 -9.42 23.42 9.51
CA VAL A 226 -10.79 23.67 9.01
C VAL A 226 -11.05 22.87 7.74
N ALA A 227 -10.11 22.83 6.81
CA ALA A 227 -10.28 22.09 5.58
C ALA A 227 -10.25 20.56 5.81
N ARG A 228 -9.43 20.05 6.74
CA ARG A 228 -9.46 18.64 7.16
C ARG A 228 -10.82 18.27 7.76
N GLU A 229 -11.35 19.10 8.65
CA GLU A 229 -12.68 18.91 9.23
C GLU A 229 -13.77 18.92 8.16
N ALA A 230 -13.72 19.84 7.19
CA ALA A 230 -14.66 19.87 6.07
C ALA A 230 -14.63 18.57 5.25
N LEU A 231 -13.42 18.03 4.99
CA LEU A 231 -13.25 16.79 4.26
C LEU A 231 -13.86 15.59 5.00
N ILE A 232 -13.59 15.49 6.31
CA ILE A 232 -14.09 14.41 7.15
C ILE A 232 -15.60 14.50 7.31
N ARG A 233 -16.14 15.68 7.62
CA ARG A 233 -17.60 15.89 7.71
C ARG A 233 -18.29 15.55 6.39
N SER A 234 -17.76 16.00 5.25
CA SER A 234 -18.32 15.65 3.93
C SER A 234 -18.46 14.15 3.73
N ALA A 235 -17.48 13.36 4.19
CA ALA A 235 -17.56 11.91 4.08
C ALA A 235 -18.56 11.29 5.08
N LEU A 236 -18.52 11.72 6.34
CA LEU A 236 -19.37 11.17 7.41
C LEU A 236 -20.83 11.54 7.23
N ASP A 237 -21.14 12.82 6.92
CA ASP A 237 -22.52 13.28 6.69
C ASP A 237 -23.13 12.59 5.48
N SER A 238 -22.32 12.37 4.41
CA SER A 238 -22.77 11.61 3.25
C SER A 238 -23.03 10.13 3.57
N ALA A 239 -22.24 9.52 4.47
CA ALA A 239 -22.49 8.16 4.92
C ALA A 239 -23.77 8.08 5.77
N ALA A 240 -23.96 9.01 6.71
CA ALA A 240 -25.19 9.10 7.49
C ALA A 240 -26.40 9.29 6.59
N LYS A 241 -26.30 10.15 5.57
CA LYS A 241 -27.35 10.34 4.59
C LYS A 241 -27.67 9.10 3.78
N ALA A 242 -26.65 8.32 3.40
CA ALA A 242 -26.85 7.05 2.71
C ALA A 242 -27.58 6.02 3.60
N GLU A 243 -27.25 5.97 4.91
CA GLU A 243 -27.97 5.12 5.87
C GLU A 243 -29.43 5.58 6.07
N GLU A 244 -29.70 6.89 6.15
CA GLU A 244 -31.05 7.43 6.24
C GLU A 244 -31.92 7.05 5.04
N ILE A 245 -31.33 6.96 3.83
CA ILE A 245 -32.02 6.51 2.61
C ILE A 245 -32.27 4.99 2.64
N GLY A 246 -31.53 4.24 3.48
CA GLY A 246 -31.69 2.80 3.67
C GLY A 246 -30.52 1.95 3.16
N LEU A 247 -29.37 2.53 2.81
CA LEU A 247 -28.19 1.75 2.47
C LEU A 247 -27.54 1.21 3.76
N PRO A 248 -27.40 -0.13 3.94
CA PRO A 248 -26.82 -0.68 5.15
C PRO A 248 -25.35 -0.31 5.34
N ARG A 249 -24.88 -0.22 6.58
CA ARG A 249 -23.48 0.10 6.92
C ARG A 249 -22.46 -0.83 6.27
N ASP A 250 -22.79 -2.11 6.17
CA ASP A 250 -21.97 -3.13 5.51
C ASP A 250 -21.92 -3.01 3.99
N ARG A 251 -22.48 -1.94 3.45
CA ARG A 251 -22.43 -1.54 2.04
C ARG A 251 -21.71 -0.20 1.82
N ILE A 252 -21.11 0.39 2.86
CA ILE A 252 -20.47 1.70 2.80
C ILE A 252 -18.98 1.59 3.05
N ILE A 253 -18.18 2.19 2.18
CA ILE A 253 -16.73 2.37 2.31
C ILE A 253 -16.44 3.85 2.25
N LEU A 254 -15.55 4.36 3.11
CA LEU A 254 -15.14 5.76 3.10
C LEU A 254 -13.73 5.95 2.54
N SER A 255 -13.52 7.09 1.90
CA SER A 255 -12.19 7.58 1.59
C SER A 255 -12.14 9.10 1.59
N CYS A 256 -11.09 9.65 2.23
CA CYS A 256 -10.79 11.07 2.30
C CYS A 256 -9.40 11.29 1.68
N LYS A 257 -9.33 11.84 0.47
CA LYS A 257 -8.06 11.94 -0.26
C LYS A 257 -7.54 13.36 -0.29
N VAL A 258 -6.26 13.48 0.01
CA VAL A 258 -5.46 14.70 -0.07
C VAL A 258 -4.15 14.41 -0.81
N SER A 259 -3.42 15.45 -1.21
CA SER A 259 -2.15 15.33 -1.95
C SER A 259 -0.91 15.37 -1.06
N GLY A 260 -1.03 15.82 0.19
CA GLY A 260 0.06 15.89 1.17
C GLY A 260 0.12 14.63 2.03
N VAL A 261 1.34 14.18 2.33
CA VAL A 261 1.59 12.98 3.15
C VAL A 261 1.11 13.17 4.58
N GLN A 262 1.51 14.29 5.21
CA GLN A 262 1.17 14.58 6.61
C GLN A 262 -0.32 14.84 6.80
N GLU A 263 -0.92 15.53 5.83
CA GLU A 263 -2.36 15.81 5.80
C GLU A 263 -3.16 14.50 5.66
N LEU A 264 -2.70 13.56 4.82
CA LEU A 264 -3.36 12.25 4.68
C LEU A 264 -3.33 11.47 5.99
N ILE A 265 -2.16 11.43 6.65
CA ILE A 265 -1.99 10.76 7.94
C ILE A 265 -2.93 11.38 8.98
N ALA A 266 -2.97 12.72 9.07
CA ALA A 266 -3.83 13.41 10.02
C ALA A 266 -5.32 13.15 9.76
N VAL A 267 -5.76 13.18 8.49
CA VAL A 267 -7.15 12.90 8.10
C VAL A 267 -7.56 11.49 8.50
N TYR A 268 -6.75 10.46 8.21
CA TYR A 268 -7.15 9.08 8.49
C TYR A 268 -7.03 8.70 9.96
N ARG A 269 -6.11 9.30 10.72
CA ARG A 269 -6.09 9.17 12.18
C ARG A 269 -7.35 9.73 12.82
N ASP A 270 -7.81 10.87 12.33
CA ASP A 270 -9.01 11.56 12.84
C ASP A 270 -10.28 10.78 12.45
N ILE A 271 -10.53 10.51 11.17
CA ILE A 271 -11.75 9.79 10.74
C ILE A 271 -11.84 8.39 11.35
N ALA A 272 -10.71 7.72 11.60
CA ALA A 272 -10.68 6.39 12.21
C ALA A 272 -11.22 6.37 13.66
N THR A 273 -11.18 7.49 14.37
CA THR A 273 -11.74 7.63 15.72
C THR A 273 -13.23 7.96 15.72
N ARG A 274 -13.78 8.40 14.58
CA ARG A 274 -15.16 8.88 14.46
C ARG A 274 -16.12 7.87 13.83
N CYS A 275 -15.62 6.80 13.23
CA CYS A 275 -16.46 5.79 12.59
C CYS A 275 -15.79 4.43 12.55
N ASP A 276 -16.55 3.39 12.22
CA ASP A 276 -16.11 2.02 12.01
C ASP A 276 -16.31 1.53 10.57
N TYR A 277 -16.64 2.40 9.62
CA TYR A 277 -16.69 2.04 8.20
C TYR A 277 -15.32 1.54 7.70
N ALA A 278 -15.35 0.65 6.72
CA ALA A 278 -14.14 0.27 5.99
C ALA A 278 -13.51 1.49 5.32
N LEU A 279 -12.19 1.62 5.41
CA LEU A 279 -11.43 2.77 4.91
C LEU A 279 -10.60 2.40 3.69
N HIS A 280 -10.75 3.20 2.62
CA HIS A 280 -9.94 3.09 1.41
C HIS A 280 -8.86 4.17 1.41
N LEU A 281 -7.61 3.74 1.58
CA LEU A 281 -6.46 4.64 1.58
C LEU A 281 -5.95 4.95 0.16
N GLY A 282 -5.40 6.12 0.00
CA GLY A 282 -4.69 6.50 -1.23
C GLY A 282 -4.37 7.98 -1.23
N LEU A 283 -3.12 8.32 -1.54
CA LEU A 283 -2.71 9.68 -1.81
C LEU A 283 -3.21 10.08 -3.20
N THR A 284 -3.77 11.28 -3.36
CA THR A 284 -4.10 11.82 -4.69
C THR A 284 -2.94 12.66 -5.20
N GLU A 285 -2.74 12.68 -6.53
CA GLU A 285 -1.74 13.54 -7.17
C GLU A 285 -0.32 13.35 -6.60
N ALA A 286 0.03 12.09 -6.29
CA ALA A 286 1.31 11.76 -5.68
C ALA A 286 2.51 12.13 -6.57
N GLY A 287 2.31 12.13 -7.88
CA GLY A 287 3.31 12.47 -8.89
C GLY A 287 3.80 11.25 -9.68
N MET A 288 4.87 11.45 -10.44
CA MET A 288 5.44 10.48 -11.37
C MET A 288 6.68 9.81 -10.76
N GLY A 289 6.98 8.59 -11.19
CA GLY A 289 8.22 7.90 -10.88
C GLY A 289 8.51 7.76 -9.39
N SER A 290 9.76 7.87 -9.00
CA SER A 290 10.22 7.70 -7.62
C SER A 290 9.56 8.65 -6.62
N LYS A 291 9.26 9.90 -7.01
CA LYS A 291 8.56 10.87 -6.15
C LYS A 291 7.18 10.39 -5.78
N GLY A 292 6.41 9.91 -6.76
CA GLY A 292 5.06 9.39 -6.54
C GLY A 292 5.04 8.12 -5.69
N ILE A 293 5.97 7.20 -5.95
CA ILE A 293 6.16 5.96 -5.17
C ILE A 293 6.50 6.31 -3.72
N THR A 294 7.51 7.16 -3.51
CA THR A 294 7.97 7.55 -2.17
C THR A 294 6.84 8.22 -1.37
N ALA A 295 6.14 9.20 -1.97
CA ALA A 295 5.06 9.91 -1.28
C ALA A 295 3.90 8.97 -0.92
N SER A 296 3.47 8.12 -1.86
CA SER A 296 2.40 7.15 -1.61
C SER A 296 2.81 6.14 -0.54
N SER A 297 4.00 5.56 -0.65
CA SER A 297 4.50 4.57 0.31
C SER A 297 4.66 5.16 1.70
N ALA A 298 5.22 6.37 1.83
CA ALA A 298 5.39 7.03 3.13
C ALA A 298 4.03 7.29 3.81
N ALA A 299 3.04 7.81 3.06
CA ALA A 299 1.73 8.11 3.63
C ALA A 299 0.98 6.84 4.05
N LEU A 300 0.98 5.81 3.18
CA LEU A 300 0.24 4.58 3.44
C LEU A 300 0.94 3.72 4.50
N ALA A 301 2.27 3.65 4.49
CA ALA A 301 3.02 2.84 5.45
C ALA A 301 2.75 3.26 6.89
N VAL A 302 2.74 4.56 7.19
CA VAL A 302 2.44 5.06 8.54
C VAL A 302 1.04 4.62 8.98
N LEU A 303 0.04 4.81 8.13
CA LEU A 303 -1.35 4.44 8.46
C LEU A 303 -1.52 2.92 8.61
N LEU A 304 -0.92 2.16 7.72
CA LEU A 304 -0.97 0.69 7.75
C LEU A 304 -0.25 0.13 8.97
N GLN A 305 0.87 0.72 9.39
CA GLN A 305 1.59 0.37 10.62
C GLN A 305 0.72 0.60 11.87
N GLU A 306 -0.15 1.61 11.85
CA GLU A 306 -1.11 1.92 12.90
C GLU A 306 -2.41 1.07 12.81
N GLY A 307 -2.46 0.10 11.90
CA GLY A 307 -3.61 -0.77 11.69
C GLY A 307 -4.77 -0.10 10.94
N LEU A 308 -4.55 1.06 10.33
CA LEU A 308 -5.56 1.80 9.58
C LEU A 308 -5.54 1.43 8.09
N GLY A 309 -6.71 1.16 7.52
CA GLY A 309 -6.90 0.89 6.10
C GLY A 309 -7.31 -0.55 5.78
N ASP A 310 -8.36 -0.67 4.99
CA ASP A 310 -8.96 -1.95 4.57
C ASP A 310 -8.77 -2.23 3.08
N THR A 311 -8.55 -1.19 2.29
CA THR A 311 -8.18 -1.28 0.88
C THR A 311 -7.30 -0.10 0.51
N ILE A 312 -6.36 -0.31 -0.39
CA ILE A 312 -5.40 0.70 -0.83
C ILE A 312 -5.40 0.88 -2.34
N ARG A 313 -5.08 2.09 -2.79
CA ARG A 313 -4.73 2.37 -4.17
C ARG A 313 -3.53 3.30 -4.24
N ILE A 314 -2.48 2.86 -4.90
CA ILE A 314 -1.38 3.71 -5.34
C ILE A 314 -1.84 4.51 -6.56
N SER A 315 -1.60 5.82 -6.58
CA SER A 315 -1.99 6.70 -7.68
C SER A 315 -0.75 7.38 -8.24
N LEU A 316 -0.20 6.80 -9.30
CA LEU A 316 0.96 7.36 -9.99
C LEU A 316 0.54 8.02 -11.31
N THR A 317 1.21 9.10 -11.67
CA THR A 317 1.19 9.57 -13.05
C THR A 317 2.05 8.62 -13.86
N PRO A 318 1.49 7.87 -14.83
CA PRO A 318 2.28 6.95 -15.64
C PRO A 318 3.25 7.72 -16.53
N GLU A 319 4.43 7.15 -16.76
CA GLU A 319 5.29 7.63 -17.82
C GLU A 319 4.64 7.37 -19.19
N PRO A 320 4.93 8.18 -20.21
CA PRO A 320 4.39 7.95 -21.55
C PRO A 320 4.69 6.54 -22.05
N GLY A 321 3.67 5.78 -22.40
CA GLY A 321 3.79 4.39 -22.84
C GLY A 321 3.99 3.34 -21.75
N ALA A 322 4.12 3.73 -20.48
CA ALA A 322 4.27 2.77 -19.39
C ALA A 322 2.94 2.07 -19.04
N SER A 323 3.05 0.82 -18.62
CA SER A 323 1.89 0.05 -18.14
C SER A 323 1.33 0.60 -16.83
N ARG A 324 0.00 0.56 -16.71
CA ARG A 324 -0.69 0.87 -15.45
C ARG A 324 -0.47 -0.18 -14.35
N THR A 325 0.07 -1.34 -14.67
CA THR A 325 0.35 -2.41 -13.70
C THR A 325 1.36 -2.01 -12.63
N GLY A 326 2.21 -1.00 -12.90
CA GLY A 326 3.16 -0.47 -11.92
C GLY A 326 2.51 -0.01 -10.62
N GLU A 327 1.30 0.58 -10.65
CA GLU A 327 0.56 0.96 -9.44
C GLU A 327 0.18 -0.27 -8.58
N VAL A 328 -0.18 -1.38 -9.21
CA VAL A 328 -0.53 -2.63 -8.53
C VAL A 328 0.69 -3.26 -7.90
N ILE A 329 1.80 -3.30 -8.63
CA ILE A 329 3.08 -3.85 -8.16
C ILE A 329 3.55 -3.08 -6.92
N VAL A 330 3.60 -1.74 -6.99
CA VAL A 330 4.00 -0.90 -5.84
C VAL A 330 3.08 -1.12 -4.63
N ALA A 331 1.76 -1.27 -4.84
CA ALA A 331 0.83 -1.55 -3.75
C ALA A 331 1.10 -2.90 -3.08
N GLN A 332 1.40 -3.93 -3.86
CA GLN A 332 1.76 -5.26 -3.36
C GLN A 332 3.10 -5.24 -2.62
N GLU A 333 4.12 -4.61 -3.22
CA GLU A 333 5.45 -4.46 -2.62
C GLU A 333 5.38 -3.71 -1.29
N LEU A 334 4.57 -2.66 -1.19
CA LEU A 334 4.34 -1.94 0.06
C LEU A 334 3.77 -2.87 1.14
N LEU A 335 2.68 -3.58 0.85
CA LEU A 335 2.04 -4.49 1.81
C LEU A 335 2.96 -5.64 2.21
N GLN A 336 3.73 -6.16 1.27
CA GLN A 336 4.65 -7.27 1.49
C GLN A 336 5.88 -6.85 2.30
N THR A 337 6.47 -5.70 1.98
CA THR A 337 7.62 -5.15 2.72
C THR A 337 7.26 -4.84 4.18
N MET A 338 6.01 -4.46 4.43
CA MET A 338 5.49 -4.24 5.78
C MET A 338 5.06 -5.53 6.51
N GLY A 339 5.18 -6.70 5.90
CA GLY A 339 4.74 -7.97 6.49
C GLY A 339 3.22 -8.12 6.66
N LEU A 340 2.42 -7.28 5.98
CA LEU A 340 0.96 -7.29 6.10
C LEU A 340 0.29 -8.31 5.18
N ARG A 341 0.89 -8.58 4.03
CA ARG A 341 0.44 -9.58 3.04
C ARG A 341 1.63 -10.07 2.22
N SER A 342 1.52 -11.29 1.71
CA SER A 342 2.46 -11.86 0.74
C SER A 342 1.76 -12.05 -0.61
N PHE A 343 2.44 -11.72 -1.70
CA PHE A 343 1.91 -11.81 -3.06
C PHE A 343 2.80 -12.63 -3.99
N THR A 344 4.11 -12.50 -3.81
CA THR A 344 5.14 -13.20 -4.59
C THR A 344 6.32 -13.50 -3.68
N PRO A 345 7.14 -14.51 -3.96
CA PRO A 345 8.41 -14.69 -3.26
C PRO A 345 9.22 -13.39 -3.16
N LEU A 346 9.75 -13.11 -1.97
CA LEU A 346 10.58 -11.93 -1.73
C LEU A 346 12.01 -12.21 -2.17
N VAL A 347 12.52 -11.39 -3.09
CA VAL A 347 13.92 -11.47 -3.55
C VAL A 347 14.71 -10.31 -2.94
N THR A 348 15.59 -10.63 -1.99
CA THR A 348 16.54 -9.69 -1.40
C THR A 348 17.84 -9.72 -2.21
N ALA A 349 18.34 -8.55 -2.60
CA ALA A 349 19.61 -8.43 -3.30
C ALA A 349 20.49 -7.35 -2.65
N CYS A 350 21.81 -7.53 -2.69
CA CYS A 350 22.71 -6.50 -2.19
C CYS A 350 22.76 -5.29 -3.15
N PRO A 351 22.98 -4.06 -2.63
CA PRO A 351 23.04 -2.87 -3.48
C PRO A 351 24.29 -2.79 -4.35
N GLY A 352 25.29 -3.67 -4.14
CA GLY A 352 26.60 -3.57 -4.74
C GLY A 352 27.49 -2.51 -4.10
N CYS A 353 28.79 -2.70 -4.15
CA CYS A 353 29.78 -1.75 -3.64
C CYS A 353 31.13 -2.00 -4.35
N GLY A 354 32.21 -1.31 -3.94
CA GLY A 354 33.56 -1.52 -4.53
C GLY A 354 34.14 -2.94 -4.41
N ARG A 355 33.50 -3.84 -3.64
CA ARG A 355 33.82 -5.27 -3.61
C ARG A 355 33.21 -6.06 -4.75
N THR A 356 32.25 -5.49 -5.47
CA THR A 356 31.50 -6.17 -6.53
C THR A 356 31.39 -5.22 -7.71
N THR A 357 32.36 -5.29 -8.62
CA THR A 357 32.39 -4.47 -9.85
C THR A 357 31.76 -5.19 -11.05
N SER A 358 31.45 -6.48 -10.91
CA SER A 358 30.72 -7.26 -11.91
C SER A 358 29.21 -6.97 -11.81
N GLU A 359 28.53 -6.88 -12.94
CA GLU A 359 27.08 -6.74 -13.05
C GLU A 359 26.34 -8.08 -12.86
N PHE A 360 27.06 -9.19 -12.83
CA PHE A 360 26.48 -10.54 -12.81
C PHE A 360 25.49 -10.78 -11.67
N PHE A 361 25.76 -10.24 -10.46
CA PHE A 361 24.82 -10.39 -9.35
C PHE A 361 23.51 -9.60 -9.58
N GLN A 362 23.59 -8.47 -10.27
CA GLN A 362 22.42 -7.66 -10.65
C GLN A 362 21.59 -8.40 -11.70
N GLU A 363 22.26 -8.96 -12.73
CA GLU A 363 21.62 -9.77 -13.75
C GLU A 363 20.96 -11.03 -13.17
N LEU A 364 21.65 -11.71 -12.26
CA LEU A 364 21.07 -12.87 -11.55
C LEU A 364 19.88 -12.48 -10.70
N ALA A 365 19.97 -11.39 -9.92
CA ALA A 365 18.85 -10.91 -9.11
C ALA A 365 17.65 -10.55 -9.98
N GLN A 366 17.88 -9.89 -11.10
CA GLN A 366 16.84 -9.56 -12.08
C GLN A 366 16.22 -10.82 -12.69
N THR A 367 17.04 -11.78 -13.10
CA THR A 367 16.60 -13.06 -13.67
C THR A 367 15.72 -13.82 -12.69
N VAL A 368 16.14 -13.94 -11.43
CA VAL A 368 15.38 -14.60 -10.38
C VAL A 368 14.05 -13.87 -10.11
N GLN A 369 14.07 -12.53 -10.06
CA GLN A 369 12.86 -11.73 -9.83
C GLN A 369 11.87 -11.86 -11.00
N MET A 370 12.35 -11.87 -12.24
CA MET A 370 11.51 -12.09 -13.43
C MET A 370 10.93 -13.50 -13.43
N HIS A 371 11.76 -14.53 -13.22
CA HIS A 371 11.32 -15.94 -13.14
C HIS A 371 10.22 -16.13 -12.11
N VAL A 372 10.40 -15.62 -10.90
CA VAL A 372 9.40 -15.68 -9.83
C VAL A 372 8.08 -15.02 -10.26
N ARG A 373 8.13 -13.85 -10.89
CA ARG A 373 6.92 -13.15 -11.37
C ARG A 373 6.20 -13.94 -12.47
N GLU A 374 6.94 -14.56 -13.38
CA GLU A 374 6.40 -15.37 -14.47
C GLU A 374 5.79 -16.69 -13.97
N GLN A 375 6.44 -17.33 -13.00
CA GLN A 375 5.95 -18.58 -12.42
C GLN A 375 4.82 -18.40 -11.41
N MET A 376 4.72 -17.26 -10.75
CA MET A 376 3.76 -17.05 -9.67
C MET A 376 2.31 -17.36 -10.03
N PRO A 377 1.78 -17.00 -11.22
CA PRO A 377 0.42 -17.40 -11.62
C PRO A 377 0.20 -18.92 -11.63
N LEU A 378 1.20 -19.68 -12.05
CA LEU A 378 1.18 -21.14 -12.08
C LEU A 378 1.36 -21.73 -10.68
N TRP A 379 2.32 -21.22 -9.93
CA TRP A 379 2.60 -21.69 -8.56
C TRP A 379 1.43 -21.45 -7.62
N ARG A 380 0.78 -20.29 -7.72
CA ARG A 380 -0.38 -19.93 -6.87
C ARG A 380 -1.56 -20.90 -7.05
N VAL A 381 -1.74 -21.45 -8.25
CA VAL A 381 -2.77 -22.46 -8.51
C VAL A 381 -2.36 -23.82 -7.95
N LYS A 382 -1.07 -24.14 -8.03
CA LYS A 382 -0.54 -25.49 -7.74
C LYS A 382 -0.11 -25.67 -6.29
N TYR A 383 0.40 -24.62 -5.63
CA TYR A 383 1.04 -24.72 -4.32
C TYR A 383 0.43 -23.76 -3.31
N ASP A 384 0.28 -24.20 -2.06
CA ASP A 384 -0.13 -23.35 -0.95
C ASP A 384 1.09 -22.69 -0.27
N GLY A 385 1.03 -21.36 -0.06
CA GLY A 385 2.01 -20.62 0.73
C GLY A 385 3.30 -20.26 -0.01
N VAL A 386 3.40 -20.56 -1.31
CA VAL A 386 4.61 -20.26 -2.11
C VAL A 386 4.94 -18.75 -2.16
N GLU A 387 3.95 -17.90 -1.99
CA GLU A 387 4.11 -16.46 -1.88
C GLU A 387 4.95 -16.01 -0.67
N ASN A 388 5.13 -16.87 0.33
CA ASN A 388 5.93 -16.60 1.52
C ASN A 388 7.41 -16.97 1.37
N LEU A 389 7.81 -17.54 0.23
CA LEU A 389 9.18 -17.91 -0.05
C LEU A 389 10.10 -16.67 -0.04
N THR A 390 11.25 -16.78 0.61
CA THR A 390 12.27 -15.74 0.65
C THR A 390 13.53 -16.20 -0.09
N LEU A 391 14.04 -15.31 -0.94
CA LEU A 391 15.23 -15.54 -1.75
C LEU A 391 16.28 -14.48 -1.47
N ALA A 392 17.56 -14.82 -1.56
CA ALA A 392 18.66 -13.89 -1.41
C ALA A 392 19.69 -14.05 -2.52
N VAL A 393 20.03 -12.95 -3.20
CA VAL A 393 21.08 -12.89 -4.22
C VAL A 393 22.14 -11.87 -3.79
N MET A 394 23.29 -12.38 -3.33
CA MET A 394 24.35 -11.56 -2.74
C MET A 394 25.59 -11.54 -3.60
N GLY A 395 26.23 -10.36 -3.71
CA GLY A 395 27.35 -10.13 -4.65
C GLY A 395 28.73 -10.36 -4.06
N CYS A 396 28.93 -10.71 -2.78
CA CYS A 396 30.23 -11.00 -2.18
C CYS A 396 30.08 -11.81 -0.90
N ILE A 397 31.21 -12.37 -0.42
CA ILE A 397 31.23 -13.22 0.79
C ILE A 397 31.14 -12.44 2.11
N VAL A 398 31.18 -11.11 2.10
CA VAL A 398 31.19 -10.33 3.36
C VAL A 398 29.86 -10.40 4.09
N ASN A 399 28.75 -10.07 3.41
CA ASN A 399 27.40 -10.20 3.95
C ASN A 399 26.65 -11.40 3.33
N GLY A 400 27.13 -11.88 2.18
CA GLY A 400 26.45 -12.90 1.40
C GLY A 400 26.05 -14.15 2.15
N PRO A 401 26.96 -14.83 2.87
CA PRO A 401 26.61 -16.03 3.62
C PRO A 401 25.64 -15.77 4.77
N GLY A 402 25.70 -14.60 5.41
CA GLY A 402 24.78 -14.21 6.49
C GLY A 402 23.37 -14.02 5.97
N GLU A 403 23.19 -13.13 4.99
CA GLU A 403 21.89 -12.85 4.37
C GLU A 403 21.29 -14.08 3.68
N SER A 404 22.12 -14.88 2.99
CA SER A 404 21.67 -16.11 2.34
C SER A 404 21.17 -17.17 3.31
N LYS A 405 21.64 -17.20 4.56
CA LYS A 405 21.15 -18.12 5.59
C LYS A 405 19.80 -17.70 6.19
N HIS A 406 19.47 -16.41 6.12
CA HIS A 406 18.16 -15.91 6.59
C HIS A 406 17.04 -16.11 5.58
N ALA A 407 17.38 -16.38 4.31
CA ALA A 407 16.41 -16.72 3.27
C ALA A 407 16.17 -18.22 3.20
N ASN A 408 15.01 -18.62 2.64
CA ASN A 408 14.76 -20.03 2.35
C ASN A 408 15.74 -20.59 1.33
N ILE A 409 16.09 -19.79 0.30
CA ILE A 409 17.16 -20.09 -0.65
C ILE A 409 17.99 -18.83 -0.86
N GLY A 410 19.29 -18.94 -0.68
CA GLY A 410 20.20 -17.83 -0.90
C GLY A 410 21.46 -18.26 -1.68
N ILE A 411 21.96 -17.36 -2.50
CA ILE A 411 23.25 -17.51 -3.20
C ILE A 411 24.17 -16.35 -2.85
N SER A 412 25.43 -16.66 -2.55
CA SER A 412 26.47 -15.68 -2.35
C SER A 412 27.48 -15.77 -3.49
N LEU A 413 27.45 -14.81 -4.40
CA LEU A 413 28.39 -14.75 -5.52
C LEU A 413 29.77 -14.27 -5.04
N PRO A 414 30.86 -14.60 -5.74
CA PRO A 414 32.19 -14.10 -5.42
C PRO A 414 32.30 -12.61 -5.79
N GLY A 415 32.88 -11.84 -4.88
CA GLY A 415 33.31 -10.47 -5.15
C GLY A 415 34.67 -10.40 -5.85
N ASN A 416 35.18 -9.17 -6.03
CA ASN A 416 36.48 -8.93 -6.65
C ASN A 416 37.62 -9.59 -5.86
N GLY A 417 38.43 -10.39 -6.56
CA GLY A 417 39.54 -11.10 -5.93
C GLY A 417 39.18 -12.32 -5.09
N GLU A 418 37.89 -12.68 -5.02
CA GLU A 418 37.42 -13.87 -4.34
C GLU A 418 37.49 -15.10 -5.28
N ALA A 419 37.54 -16.30 -4.71
CA ALA A 419 37.51 -17.54 -5.49
C ALA A 419 36.20 -17.63 -6.29
N PRO A 420 36.22 -18.07 -7.57
CA PRO A 420 35.03 -18.16 -8.41
C PRO A 420 34.10 -19.31 -7.99
N ALA A 421 33.48 -19.14 -6.85
CA ALA A 421 32.63 -20.13 -6.19
C ALA A 421 31.45 -19.43 -5.55
N ALA A 422 30.23 -19.85 -5.90
CA ALA A 422 28.97 -19.32 -5.41
C ALA A 422 28.29 -20.34 -4.47
N PRO A 423 28.50 -20.26 -3.16
CA PRO A 423 27.78 -21.10 -2.21
C PRO A 423 26.30 -20.79 -2.22
N VAL A 424 25.50 -21.86 -2.30
CA VAL A 424 24.04 -21.84 -2.18
C VAL A 424 23.65 -22.34 -0.80
N PHE A 425 22.75 -21.62 -0.17
CA PHE A 425 22.17 -21.94 1.13
C PHE A 425 20.70 -22.28 0.96
N ILE A 426 20.23 -23.32 1.65
CA ILE A 426 18.83 -23.76 1.66
C ILE A 426 18.44 -23.95 3.12
N ASP A 427 17.36 -23.30 3.54
CA ASP A 427 16.81 -23.32 4.92
C ASP A 427 17.92 -23.10 5.99
N GLY A 428 18.82 -22.14 5.74
CA GLY A 428 19.88 -21.74 6.67
C GLY A 428 21.19 -22.52 6.56
N GLU A 429 21.24 -23.62 5.82
CA GLU A 429 22.42 -24.47 5.69
C GLU A 429 23.05 -24.36 4.30
N LYS A 430 24.39 -24.47 4.25
CA LYS A 430 25.09 -24.52 2.98
C LYS A 430 24.83 -25.88 2.27
N ALA A 431 24.04 -25.83 1.19
CA ALA A 431 23.63 -27.03 0.46
C ALA A 431 24.67 -27.43 -0.60
N MET A 432 25.18 -26.46 -1.37
CA MET A 432 26.12 -26.73 -2.48
C MET A 432 26.94 -25.48 -2.82
N THR A 433 27.81 -25.63 -3.82
CA THR A 433 28.59 -24.51 -4.39
C THR A 433 28.55 -24.58 -5.89
N LEU A 434 27.97 -23.59 -6.55
CA LEU A 434 27.93 -23.46 -8.00
C LEU A 434 29.25 -22.87 -8.54
N ARG A 435 29.60 -23.21 -9.76
CA ARG A 435 30.82 -22.75 -10.44
C ARG A 435 30.60 -22.70 -11.95
N GLY A 436 31.35 -21.83 -12.64
CA GLY A 436 31.33 -21.70 -14.12
C GLY A 436 30.26 -20.73 -14.60
N ASP A 437 29.88 -20.87 -15.86
CA ASP A 437 29.10 -19.87 -16.59
C ASP A 437 27.58 -20.03 -16.47
N ASN A 438 27.11 -21.20 -15.96
CA ASN A 438 25.69 -21.54 -15.91
C ASN A 438 25.03 -21.30 -14.53
N ILE A 439 25.67 -20.56 -13.63
CA ILE A 439 25.21 -20.35 -12.26
C ILE A 439 23.74 -19.85 -12.23
N ALA A 440 23.36 -18.96 -13.15
CA ALA A 440 22.00 -18.41 -13.18
C ALA A 440 20.95 -19.48 -13.48
N ALA A 441 21.17 -20.29 -14.50
CA ALA A 441 20.26 -21.37 -14.90
C ALA A 441 20.19 -22.47 -13.82
N GLU A 442 21.35 -22.84 -13.25
CA GLU A 442 21.41 -23.82 -12.17
C GLU A 442 20.68 -23.34 -10.91
N PHE A 443 20.83 -22.06 -10.54
CA PHE A 443 20.16 -21.48 -9.39
C PHE A 443 18.65 -21.41 -9.58
N VAL A 444 18.17 -21.05 -10.77
CA VAL A 444 16.73 -21.08 -11.11
C VAL A 444 16.19 -22.52 -11.04
N GLY A 445 16.95 -23.50 -11.54
CA GLY A 445 16.57 -24.92 -11.42
C GLY A 445 16.45 -25.39 -9.95
N ILE A 446 17.39 -24.96 -9.10
CA ILE A 446 17.35 -25.26 -7.65
C ILE A 446 16.10 -24.63 -7.01
N LEU A 447 15.74 -23.41 -7.42
CA LEU A 447 14.52 -22.73 -6.96
C LEU A 447 13.26 -23.50 -7.33
N ASP A 448 13.11 -23.90 -8.58
CA ASP A 448 11.96 -24.68 -9.06
C ASP A 448 11.84 -26.04 -8.33
N ASP A 449 12.96 -26.73 -8.16
CA ASP A 449 13.02 -27.99 -7.40
C ASP A 449 12.67 -27.81 -5.93
N TYR A 450 13.10 -26.71 -5.32
CA TYR A 450 12.75 -26.38 -3.94
C TYR A 450 11.26 -26.14 -3.80
N VAL A 451 10.67 -25.33 -4.67
CA VAL A 451 9.23 -25.04 -4.66
C VAL A 451 8.44 -26.33 -4.82
N ALA A 452 8.82 -27.20 -5.75
CA ALA A 452 8.15 -28.46 -5.99
C ALA A 452 8.21 -29.44 -4.80
N ARG A 453 9.27 -29.38 -3.99
CA ARG A 453 9.47 -30.27 -2.83
C ARG A 453 8.89 -29.72 -1.53
N LYS A 454 8.98 -28.39 -1.33
CA LYS A 454 8.65 -27.76 -0.06
C LYS A 454 7.16 -27.48 0.10
N TYR A 455 6.50 -27.12 -0.98
CA TYR A 455 5.12 -26.69 -0.94
C TYR A 455 4.14 -27.79 -1.33
N VAL A 456 3.09 -27.91 -0.54
CA VAL A 456 2.06 -28.94 -0.76
C VAL A 456 1.24 -28.58 -1.99
N THR A 457 1.04 -29.54 -2.88
CA THR A 457 0.16 -29.37 -4.04
C THR A 457 -1.29 -29.23 -3.54
N ARG A 458 -1.98 -28.19 -3.99
CA ARG A 458 -3.41 -28.01 -3.72
C ARG A 458 -4.17 -29.20 -4.28
N ALA A 459 -5.04 -29.77 -3.45
CA ALA A 459 -5.99 -30.78 -3.95
C ALA A 459 -6.90 -30.10 -4.98
N SER A 460 -6.98 -30.65 -6.18
CA SER A 460 -7.80 -30.18 -7.31
C SER A 460 -9.29 -30.26 -6.99
#